data_f45f195b4220e9ec12ceafc9c1d088ab
#
_entry.id   f45f195b4220e9ec12ceafc9c1d088ab
#
_cell.length_a   1.000
_cell.length_b   1.000
_cell.length_c   1.000
_cell.angle_alpha   90.00
_cell.angle_beta   90.00
_cell.angle_gamma   90.00
#
_symmetry.space_group_name_H-M   'P 1'
#
loop_
_entity.id
_entity.type
_entity.pdbx_description
1 polymer ?
#
loop_
_entity_poly.entity_id
_entity_poly.type
_entity_poly.pdbx_seq_one_letter_code
_entity_poly.pdbx_strand_id
1 'polypeptide(L)'
;VVGLGQVGIYLLNELNLKKKDIEIKTGKKINIVAISAKNINKKRQFKFDKKNFFKNPLKIFNKKKVDILFEAIGKSDGVSKKIVETALKNKTHVITPNKALISKHGNNLAKLAEKNNVNLEFEASVAGGIPVLRSIKEGLATNKISKVYGILNGTSNYILSEMENSNLNFLDVLKKA
;
A
#
# COMPACT_ATOMS: atom_id res chain seq x y z
N VAL A 1 7.86 -7.89 2.28
CA VAL A 1 7.40 -7.02 1.19
C VAL A 1 6.92 -7.90 0.04
N VAL A 2 5.70 -7.68 -0.43
CA VAL A 2 5.08 -8.44 -1.53
C VAL A 2 4.75 -7.48 -2.67
N GLY A 3 5.28 -7.76 -3.87
CA GLY A 3 5.25 -6.84 -5.01
C GLY A 3 6.55 -6.02 -5.10
N LEU A 4 7.46 -6.45 -5.98
CA LEU A 4 8.74 -5.78 -6.22
C LEU A 4 8.71 -4.98 -7.53
N GLY A 5 7.67 -4.16 -7.68
CA GLY A 5 7.57 -3.07 -8.65
C GLY A 5 8.32 -1.82 -8.16
N GLN A 6 8.10 -0.67 -8.81
CA GLN A 6 8.73 0.60 -8.44
C GLN A 6 8.54 0.93 -6.95
N VAL A 7 7.30 0.90 -6.46
CA VAL A 7 6.96 1.23 -5.06
C VAL A 7 7.63 0.28 -4.08
N GLY A 8 7.55 -1.04 -4.31
CA GLY A 8 8.14 -2.03 -3.40
C GLY A 8 9.67 -1.96 -3.34
N ILE A 9 10.33 -1.70 -4.47
CA ILE A 9 11.79 -1.54 -4.51
C ILE A 9 12.22 -0.23 -3.86
N TYR A 10 11.52 0.86 -4.14
CA TYR A 10 11.79 2.15 -3.50
C TYR A 10 11.68 2.03 -1.97
N LEU A 11 10.61 1.42 -1.46
CA LEU A 11 10.47 1.18 -0.03
C LEU A 11 11.64 0.39 0.56
N LEU A 12 12.07 -0.70 -0.10
CA LEU A 12 13.18 -1.52 0.39
C LEU A 12 14.49 -0.73 0.45
N ASN A 13 14.75 0.11 -0.55
CA ASN A 13 15.92 0.97 -0.57
C ASN A 13 15.87 2.03 0.55
N GLU A 14 14.73 2.70 0.74
CA GLU A 14 14.53 3.69 1.79
C GLU A 14 14.65 3.08 3.20
N LEU A 15 14.06 1.89 3.42
CA LEU A 15 14.20 1.18 4.69
C LEU A 15 15.65 0.81 5.00
N ASN A 16 16.42 0.45 3.97
CA ASN A 16 17.84 0.14 4.14
C ASN A 16 18.67 1.42 4.42
N LEU A 17 18.40 2.48 3.67
CA LEU A 17 19.10 3.77 3.81
C LEU A 17 18.84 4.40 5.18
N LYS A 18 17.57 4.42 5.60
CA LYS A 18 17.11 5.10 6.83
C LYS A 18 17.03 4.17 8.05
N LYS A 19 17.66 3.00 7.98
CA LYS A 19 17.57 1.97 9.03
C LYS A 19 17.94 2.51 10.41
N LYS A 20 19.06 3.23 10.52
CA LYS A 20 19.53 3.80 11.79
C LYS A 20 18.59 4.90 12.31
N ASP A 21 18.13 5.78 11.44
CA ASP A 21 17.22 6.86 11.81
C ASP A 21 15.87 6.32 12.32
N ILE A 22 15.37 5.26 11.67
CA ILE A 22 14.14 4.59 12.11
C ILE A 22 14.36 3.95 13.48
N GLU A 23 15.48 3.25 13.69
CA GLU A 23 15.82 2.63 14.96
C GLU A 23 15.91 3.68 16.09
N ILE A 24 16.57 4.80 15.86
CA ILE A 24 16.68 5.90 16.83
C ILE A 24 15.30 6.47 17.17
N LYS A 25 14.46 6.75 16.15
CA LYS A 25 13.14 7.39 16.35
C LYS A 25 12.11 6.47 16.97
N THR A 26 12.19 5.17 16.73
CA THR A 26 11.14 4.21 17.13
C THR A 26 11.57 3.26 18.25
N GLY A 27 12.86 3.20 18.56
CA GLY A 27 13.44 2.19 19.45
C GLY A 27 13.39 0.76 18.90
N LYS A 28 13.05 0.58 17.61
CA LYS A 28 12.83 -0.74 17.00
C LYS A 28 13.65 -0.93 15.75
N LYS A 29 14.23 -2.14 15.61
CA LYS A 29 14.94 -2.56 14.39
C LYS A 29 13.97 -3.11 13.35
N ILE A 30 14.09 -2.64 12.10
CA ILE A 30 13.36 -3.19 10.98
C ILE A 30 14.21 -4.27 10.30
N ASN A 31 13.65 -5.48 10.19
CA ASN A 31 14.26 -6.60 9.49
C ASN A 31 13.38 -7.06 8.31
N ILE A 32 13.95 -7.14 7.13
CA ILE A 32 13.29 -7.66 5.93
C ILE A 32 13.40 -9.19 5.94
N VAL A 33 12.39 -9.86 6.49
CA VAL A 33 12.39 -11.32 6.66
C VAL A 33 11.90 -12.09 5.45
N ALA A 34 11.12 -11.44 4.58
CA ALA A 34 10.60 -12.05 3.35
C ALA A 34 10.32 -11.01 2.27
N ILE A 35 10.58 -11.39 1.04
CA ILE A 35 10.20 -10.64 -0.15
C ILE A 35 9.54 -11.58 -1.15
N SER A 36 8.61 -11.06 -1.96
CA SER A 36 7.93 -11.85 -2.98
C SER A 36 7.68 -11.08 -4.27
N ALA A 37 7.93 -11.75 -5.38
CA ALA A 37 7.59 -11.29 -6.72
C ALA A 37 7.40 -12.49 -7.65
N LYS A 38 6.73 -12.28 -8.80
CA LYS A 38 6.52 -13.34 -9.79
C LYS A 38 7.82 -13.91 -10.37
N ASN A 39 8.79 -13.04 -10.65
CA ASN A 39 10.06 -13.43 -11.27
C ASN A 39 11.25 -13.01 -10.40
N ILE A 40 12.00 -13.98 -9.91
CA ILE A 40 13.23 -13.77 -9.11
C ILE A 40 14.36 -13.19 -9.96
N ASN A 41 14.46 -13.60 -11.24
CA ASN A 41 15.58 -13.27 -12.11
C ASN A 41 15.47 -11.87 -12.74
N LYS A 42 14.33 -11.17 -12.57
CA LYS A 42 14.21 -9.79 -13.05
C LYS A 42 15.25 -8.92 -12.33
N LYS A 43 16.13 -8.25 -13.09
CA LYS A 43 17.09 -7.27 -12.55
C LYS A 43 16.34 -6.20 -11.77
N ARG A 44 16.80 -5.90 -10.55
CA ARG A 44 16.24 -4.88 -9.66
C ARG A 44 17.35 -4.07 -9.02
N GLN A 45 17.10 -2.81 -8.77
CA GLN A 45 18.02 -1.91 -8.06
C GLN A 45 17.97 -2.14 -6.53
N PHE A 46 17.86 -3.38 -6.12
CA PHE A 46 17.89 -3.79 -4.73
C PHE A 46 18.51 -5.19 -4.62
N LYS A 47 19.52 -5.32 -3.76
CA LYS A 47 20.16 -6.60 -3.44
C LYS A 47 19.42 -7.25 -2.28
N PHE A 48 19.09 -8.52 -2.40
CA PHE A 48 18.44 -9.29 -1.35
C PHE A 48 19.01 -10.70 -1.25
N ASP A 49 18.89 -11.28 -0.08
CA ASP A 49 19.26 -12.67 0.14
C ASP A 49 18.19 -13.58 -0.48
N LYS A 50 18.62 -14.46 -1.41
CA LYS A 50 17.72 -15.39 -2.11
C LYS A 50 16.95 -16.32 -1.17
N LYS A 51 17.47 -16.62 0.03
CA LYS A 51 16.78 -17.43 1.06
C LYS A 51 15.50 -16.75 1.60
N ASN A 52 15.39 -15.42 1.48
CA ASN A 52 14.23 -14.64 1.89
C ASN A 52 13.24 -14.38 0.74
N PHE A 53 13.49 -14.94 -0.45
CA PHE A 53 12.61 -14.80 -1.60
C PHE A 53 11.56 -15.92 -1.66
N PHE A 54 10.31 -15.52 -1.85
CA PHE A 54 9.17 -16.42 -2.01
C PHE A 54 8.49 -16.17 -3.35
N LYS A 55 8.48 -17.17 -4.25
CA LYS A 55 7.71 -17.08 -5.51
C LYS A 55 6.20 -17.04 -5.23
N ASN A 56 5.73 -17.80 -4.24
CA ASN A 56 4.36 -17.75 -3.76
C ASN A 56 4.32 -17.03 -2.41
N PRO A 57 3.75 -15.83 -2.34
CA PRO A 57 3.72 -15.03 -1.11
C PRO A 57 2.93 -15.69 0.04
N LEU A 58 1.92 -16.50 -0.26
CA LEU A 58 1.13 -17.18 0.78
C LEU A 58 1.97 -18.16 1.61
N LYS A 59 3.07 -18.68 1.07
CA LYS A 59 3.99 -19.56 1.80
C LYS A 59 4.87 -18.82 2.82
N ILE A 60 4.86 -17.49 2.82
CA ILE A 60 5.66 -16.69 3.78
C ILE A 60 5.25 -17.03 5.20
N PHE A 61 3.96 -17.02 5.49
CA PHE A 61 3.42 -17.21 6.85
C PHE A 61 3.64 -18.63 7.41
N ASN A 62 3.87 -19.62 6.54
CA ASN A 62 4.21 -20.99 6.98
C ASN A 62 5.68 -21.12 7.42
N LYS A 63 6.54 -20.15 7.04
CA LYS A 63 8.00 -20.27 7.23
C LYS A 63 8.61 -19.11 8.03
N LYS A 64 7.91 -18.00 8.16
CA LYS A 64 8.41 -16.78 8.76
C LYS A 64 7.35 -16.17 9.68
N LYS A 65 7.78 -15.73 10.86
CA LYS A 65 7.01 -14.79 11.67
C LYS A 65 7.12 -13.42 11.02
N VAL A 66 6.00 -12.78 10.78
CA VAL A 66 5.91 -11.47 10.11
C VAL A 66 5.07 -10.55 10.98
N ASP A 67 5.64 -9.43 11.42
CA ASP A 67 4.91 -8.44 12.20
C ASP A 67 4.16 -7.46 11.27
N ILE A 68 4.77 -7.10 10.14
CA ILE A 68 4.21 -6.14 9.17
C ILE A 68 4.34 -6.70 7.76
N LEU A 69 3.23 -6.77 7.03
CA LEU A 69 3.18 -7.02 5.59
C LEU A 69 3.08 -5.69 4.84
N PHE A 70 3.97 -5.44 3.89
CA PHE A 70 3.79 -4.41 2.88
C PHE A 70 3.36 -5.06 1.56
N GLU A 71 2.15 -4.74 1.08
CA GLU A 71 1.57 -5.24 -0.17
C GLU A 71 1.61 -4.15 -1.25
N ALA A 72 2.29 -4.42 -2.38
CA ALA A 72 2.41 -3.51 -3.53
C ALA A 72 2.25 -4.25 -4.88
N ILE A 73 1.25 -5.13 -4.98
CA ILE A 73 0.97 -5.89 -6.21
C ILE A 73 0.15 -5.05 -7.19
N GLY A 74 -0.76 -4.20 -6.69
CA GLY A 74 -1.55 -3.27 -7.49
C GLY A 74 -2.82 -3.83 -8.13
N LYS A 75 -3.25 -5.06 -7.79
CA LYS A 75 -4.52 -5.67 -8.24
C LYS A 75 -5.51 -5.76 -7.09
N SER A 76 -6.82 -5.60 -7.38
CA SER A 76 -7.86 -5.71 -6.36
C SER A 76 -8.08 -7.14 -5.86
N ASP A 77 -7.91 -8.11 -6.75
CA ASP A 77 -8.29 -9.50 -6.52
C ASP A 77 -7.10 -10.47 -6.62
N GLY A 78 -7.39 -11.75 -6.48
CA GLY A 78 -6.41 -12.82 -6.62
C GLY A 78 -5.39 -12.84 -5.49
N VAL A 79 -4.10 -12.83 -5.83
CA VAL A 79 -3.00 -12.95 -4.86
C VAL A 79 -2.96 -11.75 -3.91
N SER A 80 -3.24 -10.54 -4.41
CA SER A 80 -3.24 -9.31 -3.61
C SER A 80 -4.23 -9.40 -2.45
N LYS A 81 -5.49 -9.68 -2.75
CA LYS A 81 -6.52 -9.88 -1.73
C LYS A 81 -6.17 -11.02 -0.77
N LYS A 82 -5.83 -12.20 -1.32
CA LYS A 82 -5.53 -13.39 -0.51
C LYS A 82 -4.38 -13.17 0.47
N ILE A 83 -3.30 -12.50 0.05
CA ILE A 83 -2.14 -12.29 0.93
C ILE A 83 -2.46 -11.31 2.06
N VAL A 84 -3.25 -10.26 1.78
CA VAL A 84 -3.69 -9.31 2.81
C VAL A 84 -4.62 -9.98 3.81
N GLU A 85 -5.63 -10.73 3.35
CA GLU A 85 -6.51 -11.50 4.23
C GLU A 85 -5.72 -12.52 5.09
N THR A 86 -4.75 -13.20 4.47
CA THR A 86 -3.89 -14.16 5.19
C THR A 86 -3.07 -13.47 6.26
N ALA A 87 -2.47 -12.31 5.95
CA ALA A 87 -1.71 -11.53 6.91
C ALA A 87 -2.56 -11.11 8.11
N LEU A 88 -3.72 -10.51 7.86
CA LEU A 88 -4.63 -10.06 8.91
C LEU A 88 -5.07 -11.23 9.81
N LYS A 89 -5.40 -12.39 9.23
CA LYS A 89 -5.75 -13.63 9.98
C LYS A 89 -4.59 -14.16 10.81
N ASN A 90 -3.35 -13.96 10.36
CA ASN A 90 -2.12 -14.33 11.09
C ASN A 90 -1.66 -13.23 12.07
N LYS A 91 -2.52 -12.31 12.44
CA LYS A 91 -2.22 -11.21 13.37
C LYS A 91 -1.02 -10.36 12.92
N THR A 92 -0.89 -10.16 11.61
CA THR A 92 0.13 -9.35 10.97
C THR A 92 -0.47 -8.02 10.54
N HIS A 93 0.15 -6.91 10.92
CA HIS A 93 -0.24 -5.59 10.43
C HIS A 93 -0.02 -5.48 8.92
N VAL A 94 -0.88 -4.76 8.24
CA VAL A 94 -0.78 -4.60 6.78
C VAL A 94 -0.66 -3.13 6.40
N ILE A 95 0.27 -2.84 5.49
CA ILE A 95 0.41 -1.54 4.84
C ILE A 95 0.26 -1.76 3.34
N THR A 96 -0.63 -1.01 2.68
CA THR A 96 -0.83 -1.14 1.23
C THR A 96 -1.10 0.20 0.53
N PRO A 97 -0.41 0.52 -0.57
CA PRO A 97 -0.74 1.63 -1.46
C PRO A 97 -1.77 1.26 -2.53
N ASN A 98 -2.39 0.09 -2.45
CA ASN A 98 -3.20 -0.49 -3.51
C ASN A 98 -4.63 0.06 -3.51
N LYS A 99 -4.86 1.14 -4.27
CA LYS A 99 -6.19 1.78 -4.42
C LYS A 99 -7.28 0.80 -4.81
N ALA A 100 -7.00 -0.07 -5.79
CA ALA A 100 -8.00 -1.01 -6.32
C ALA A 100 -8.44 -2.02 -5.27
N LEU A 101 -7.51 -2.50 -4.44
CA LEU A 101 -7.81 -3.40 -3.33
C LEU A 101 -8.68 -2.71 -2.27
N ILE A 102 -8.28 -1.53 -1.85
CA ILE A 102 -9.00 -0.77 -0.80
C ILE A 102 -10.37 -0.32 -1.30
N SER A 103 -10.48 0.17 -2.52
CA SER A 103 -11.77 0.56 -3.12
C SER A 103 -12.77 -0.60 -3.15
N LYS A 104 -12.31 -1.80 -3.52
CA LYS A 104 -13.20 -2.96 -3.69
C LYS A 104 -13.46 -3.74 -2.40
N HIS A 105 -12.47 -3.85 -1.53
CA HIS A 105 -12.48 -4.75 -0.38
C HIS A 105 -12.18 -4.07 0.96
N GLY A 106 -11.95 -2.75 0.98
CA GLY A 106 -11.47 -2.02 2.16
C GLY A 106 -12.32 -2.25 3.40
N ASN A 107 -13.65 -2.15 3.30
CA ASN A 107 -14.55 -2.37 4.44
C ASN A 107 -14.41 -3.78 5.04
N ASN A 108 -14.34 -4.81 4.20
CA ASN A 108 -14.19 -6.19 4.68
C ASN A 108 -12.82 -6.44 5.30
N LEU A 109 -11.77 -5.85 4.71
CA LEU A 109 -10.41 -5.95 5.22
C LEU A 109 -10.24 -5.18 6.54
N ALA A 110 -10.89 -4.01 6.68
CA ALA A 110 -10.89 -3.25 7.94
C ALA A 110 -11.56 -4.04 9.08
N LYS A 111 -12.77 -4.59 8.84
CA LYS A 111 -13.43 -5.46 9.81
C LYS A 111 -12.59 -6.68 10.19
N LEU A 112 -11.87 -7.25 9.22
CA LEU A 112 -10.97 -8.38 9.48
C LEU A 112 -9.77 -7.96 10.32
N ALA A 113 -9.21 -6.78 10.09
CA ALA A 113 -8.11 -6.21 10.86
C ALA A 113 -8.53 -5.96 12.32
N GLU A 114 -9.68 -5.31 12.53
CA GLU A 114 -10.27 -5.06 13.84
C GLU A 114 -10.50 -6.37 14.62
N LYS A 115 -11.14 -7.36 13.97
CA LYS A 115 -11.38 -8.68 14.58
C LYS A 115 -10.12 -9.37 15.08
N ASN A 116 -8.97 -9.12 14.43
CA ASN A 116 -7.69 -9.74 14.77
C ASN A 116 -6.76 -8.82 15.57
N ASN A 117 -7.21 -7.63 15.99
CA ASN A 117 -6.44 -6.62 16.71
C ASN A 117 -5.14 -6.24 15.99
N VAL A 118 -5.22 -5.99 14.68
CA VAL A 118 -4.10 -5.54 13.84
C VAL A 118 -4.52 -4.34 12.99
N ASN A 119 -3.55 -3.55 12.54
CA ASN A 119 -3.79 -2.38 11.73
C ASN A 119 -3.77 -2.72 10.23
N LEU A 120 -4.69 -2.11 9.50
CA LEU A 120 -4.66 -1.99 8.05
C LEU A 120 -4.40 -0.53 7.69
N GLU A 121 -3.18 -0.23 7.22
CA GLU A 121 -2.76 1.11 6.86
C GLU A 121 -2.73 1.27 5.33
N PHE A 122 -3.43 2.28 4.84
CA PHE A 122 -3.59 2.50 3.40
C PHE A 122 -3.50 3.99 3.00
N GLU A 123 -2.82 4.81 3.79
CA GLU A 123 -2.61 6.25 3.55
C GLU A 123 -2.13 6.52 2.11
N ALA A 124 -1.12 5.78 1.65
CA ALA A 124 -0.58 5.94 0.30
C ALA A 124 -1.53 5.51 -0.84
N SER A 125 -2.66 4.89 -0.52
CA SER A 125 -3.70 4.57 -1.50
C SER A 125 -4.70 5.70 -1.71
N VAL A 126 -4.67 6.73 -0.85
CA VAL A 126 -5.60 7.86 -0.86
C VAL A 126 -4.81 9.17 -0.84
N ALA A 127 -5.09 10.08 -1.77
CA ALA A 127 -4.48 11.41 -1.87
C ALA A 127 -2.93 11.45 -1.92
N GLY A 128 -2.26 10.36 -2.30
CA GLY A 128 -0.82 10.29 -2.52
C GLY A 128 -0.01 10.56 -1.25
N GLY A 129 0.80 11.63 -1.23
CA GLY A 129 1.63 12.01 -0.09
C GLY A 129 0.94 12.88 0.97
N ILE A 130 -0.36 13.16 0.82
CA ILE A 130 -1.11 13.99 1.77
C ILE A 130 -1.66 13.10 2.90
N PRO A 131 -1.33 13.35 4.18
CA PRO A 131 -1.72 12.50 5.30
C PRO A 131 -3.17 12.74 5.75
N VAL A 132 -4.13 12.64 4.82
CA VAL A 132 -5.54 12.95 5.06
C VAL A 132 -6.23 11.91 5.95
N LEU A 133 -5.95 10.63 5.76
CA LEU A 133 -6.56 9.57 6.57
C LEU A 133 -6.07 9.62 8.01
N ARG A 134 -4.78 9.84 8.21
CA ARG A 134 -4.19 9.98 9.53
C ARG A 134 -4.75 11.21 10.25
N SER A 135 -4.88 12.34 9.55
CA SER A 135 -5.50 13.55 10.12
C SER A 135 -6.93 13.29 10.58
N ILE A 136 -7.72 12.55 9.81
CA ILE A 136 -9.09 12.18 10.17
C ILE A 136 -9.12 11.17 11.32
N LYS A 137 -8.34 10.10 11.25
CA LYS A 137 -8.39 8.99 12.22
C LYS A 137 -7.76 9.34 13.57
N GLU A 138 -6.67 10.10 13.57
CA GLU A 138 -5.88 10.41 14.76
C GLU A 138 -6.12 11.85 15.23
N GLY A 139 -5.95 12.82 14.33
CA GLY A 139 -6.06 14.25 14.67
C GLY A 139 -7.48 14.70 15.00
N LEU A 140 -8.49 14.10 14.39
CA LEU A 140 -9.90 14.42 14.56
C LEU A 140 -10.70 13.29 15.21
N ALA A 141 -10.06 12.39 15.94
CA ALA A 141 -10.68 11.18 16.50
C ALA A 141 -11.90 11.46 17.40
N THR A 142 -11.92 12.59 18.09
CA THR A 142 -13.03 13.01 18.97
C THR A 142 -14.10 13.86 18.27
N ASN A 143 -13.87 14.25 17.01
CA ASN A 143 -14.75 15.10 16.27
C ASN A 143 -15.78 14.29 15.47
N LYS A 144 -17.01 14.82 15.37
CA LYS A 144 -18.01 14.28 14.44
C LYS A 144 -17.83 14.96 13.07
N ILE A 145 -17.33 14.21 12.10
CA ILE A 145 -17.18 14.68 10.71
C ILE A 145 -18.52 14.52 10.01
N SER A 146 -19.13 15.61 9.61
CA SER A 146 -20.42 15.61 8.91
C SER A 146 -20.27 15.56 7.40
N LYS A 147 -19.16 16.09 6.86
CA LYS A 147 -18.94 16.18 5.41
C LYS A 147 -17.45 16.18 5.08
N VAL A 148 -17.09 15.49 3.99
CA VAL A 148 -15.77 15.54 3.37
C VAL A 148 -15.97 15.88 1.88
N TYR A 149 -15.22 16.87 1.40
CA TYR A 149 -15.23 17.25 -0.02
C TYR A 149 -13.83 17.68 -0.46
N GLY A 150 -13.56 17.56 -1.75
CA GLY A 150 -12.28 17.94 -2.33
C GLY A 150 -12.07 17.38 -3.72
N ILE A 151 -10.93 17.68 -4.31
CA ILE A 151 -10.48 17.09 -5.58
C ILE A 151 -9.71 15.82 -5.23
N LEU A 152 -10.35 14.67 -5.40
CA LEU A 152 -9.84 13.38 -4.92
C LEU A 152 -9.05 12.59 -5.97
N ASN A 153 -9.10 13.01 -7.24
CA ASN A 153 -8.42 12.33 -8.34
C ASN A 153 -7.81 13.33 -9.33
N GLY A 154 -6.47 13.31 -9.45
CA GLY A 154 -5.74 14.22 -10.34
C GLY A 154 -6.07 14.02 -11.82
N THR A 155 -6.22 12.78 -12.28
CA THR A 155 -6.56 12.49 -13.69
C THR A 155 -7.94 13.02 -14.05
N SER A 156 -8.95 12.80 -13.21
CA SER A 156 -10.29 13.35 -13.44
C SER A 156 -10.29 14.88 -13.43
N ASN A 157 -9.53 15.49 -12.52
CA ASN A 157 -9.39 16.94 -12.48
C ASN A 157 -8.71 17.47 -13.75
N TYR A 158 -7.62 16.82 -14.19
CA TYR A 158 -6.95 17.19 -15.44
C TYR A 158 -7.92 17.14 -16.64
N ILE A 159 -8.68 16.05 -16.76
CA ILE A 159 -9.65 15.89 -17.86
C ILE A 159 -10.68 17.02 -17.84
N LEU A 160 -11.27 17.30 -16.69
CA LEU A 160 -12.29 18.35 -16.56
C LEU A 160 -11.71 19.74 -16.86
N SER A 161 -10.53 20.06 -16.33
CA SER A 161 -9.85 21.33 -16.58
C SER A 161 -9.46 21.51 -18.04
N GLU A 162 -8.98 20.45 -18.70
CA GLU A 162 -8.66 20.50 -20.13
C GLU A 162 -9.90 20.66 -21.00
N MET A 163 -11.01 20.00 -20.67
CA MET A 163 -12.29 20.20 -21.37
C MET A 163 -12.77 21.65 -21.25
N GLU A 164 -12.66 22.24 -20.06
CA GLU A 164 -13.06 23.63 -19.82
C GLU A 164 -12.16 24.62 -20.57
N ASN A 165 -10.84 24.44 -20.53
CA ASN A 165 -9.88 25.37 -21.10
C ASN A 165 -9.73 25.26 -22.64
N SER A 166 -9.95 24.08 -23.22
CA SER A 166 -9.65 23.80 -24.63
C SER A 166 -10.88 23.55 -25.50
N ASN A 167 -12.09 23.56 -24.94
CA ASN A 167 -13.34 23.20 -25.62
C ASN A 167 -13.30 21.80 -26.32
N LEU A 168 -12.40 20.92 -25.88
CA LEU A 168 -12.31 19.56 -26.38
C LEU A 168 -13.35 18.66 -25.69
N ASN A 169 -13.83 17.64 -26.40
CA ASN A 169 -14.71 16.66 -25.80
C ASN A 169 -13.95 15.69 -24.89
N PHE A 170 -14.69 14.96 -24.04
CA PHE A 170 -14.14 14.01 -23.08
C PHE A 170 -13.20 12.97 -23.70
N LEU A 171 -13.58 12.41 -24.86
CA LEU A 171 -12.80 11.33 -25.49
C LEU A 171 -11.44 11.83 -26.01
N ASP A 172 -11.38 13.07 -26.51
CA ASP A 172 -10.13 13.64 -27.00
C ASP A 172 -9.18 13.98 -25.86
N VAL A 173 -9.71 14.49 -24.75
CA VAL A 173 -8.89 14.76 -23.56
C VAL A 173 -8.45 13.46 -22.86
N LEU A 174 -9.32 12.46 -22.81
CA LEU A 174 -8.98 11.15 -22.23
C LEU A 174 -7.80 10.46 -22.93
N LYS A 175 -7.66 10.68 -24.26
CA LYS A 175 -6.50 10.14 -25.00
C LYS A 175 -5.18 10.83 -24.64
N LYS A 176 -5.24 12.08 -24.13
CA LYS A 176 -4.07 12.84 -23.69
C LYS A 176 -3.69 12.57 -22.23
N ALA A 177 -4.62 12.10 -21.40
CA ALA A 177 -4.45 11.82 -19.98
C ALA A 177 -3.85 10.43 -19.73
#